data_dfebd986fb039e4f624452cd5b60da6f
#
_entry.id   dfebd986fb039e4f624452cd5b60da6f
#
_cell.length_a   1.000
_cell.length_b   1.000
_cell.length_c   1.000
_cell.angle_alpha   90.00
_cell.angle_beta   90.00
_cell.angle_gamma   90.00
#
_symmetry.space_group_name_H-M   'P 1'
#
loop_
_entity.id
_entity.type
_entity.pdbx_description
1 polymer ?
#
loop_
_entity_poly.entity_id
_entity_poly.type
_entity_poly.pdbx_seq_one_letter_code
_entity_poly.pdbx_strand_id
1 'polypeptide(L)' 'MKITFMWKTGTSNTGNCPARYEAPGGYVIQGKRLDAETRAQLRDLGIDEDAVFVPADVIDGLAP' A
#
# COMPACT_ATOMS: atom_id res chain seq x y z
N MET A 1 -8.44 -11.93 8.78
CA MET A 1 -7.05 -12.35 8.99
C MET A 1 -6.36 -11.42 9.96
N LYS A 2 -5.36 -11.90 10.64
CA LYS A 2 -4.57 -11.06 11.53
C LYS A 2 -3.39 -10.47 10.76
N ILE A 3 -3.18 -9.16 10.92
CA ILE A 3 -2.06 -8.49 10.26
C ILE A 3 -1.14 -7.88 11.32
N THR A 4 0.13 -7.78 10.99
CA THR A 4 1.14 -7.25 11.90
C THR A 4 1.86 -6.09 11.22
N PHE A 5 1.87 -4.93 11.88
CA PHE A 5 2.54 -3.75 11.34
C PHE A 5 4.03 -4.03 11.13
N MET A 6 4.56 -3.64 9.97
CA MET A 6 5.97 -3.81 9.67
C MET A 6 6.68 -2.48 9.47
N TRP A 7 6.05 -1.55 8.73
CA TRP A 7 6.80 -0.42 8.22
C TRP A 7 5.84 0.64 7.69
N LYS A 8 6.12 1.89 7.96
CA LYS A 8 5.36 3.00 7.36
C LYS A 8 6.34 3.94 6.67
N THR A 9 5.81 4.76 5.75
CA THR A 9 6.65 5.72 5.04
C THR A 9 7.29 6.69 6.03
N GLY A 10 8.54 7.01 5.77
CA GLY A 10 9.24 8.03 6.54
C GLY A 10 8.96 9.44 6.06
N THR A 11 8.20 9.58 4.97
CA THR A 11 7.95 10.90 4.39
C THR A 11 6.66 11.54 4.90
N SER A 12 5.84 10.79 5.62
CA SER A 12 4.58 11.32 6.15
C SER A 12 4.76 11.73 7.60
N ASN A 13 4.30 12.92 7.92
CA ASN A 13 4.31 13.42 9.30
C ASN A 13 2.92 13.83 9.75
N THR A 14 1.90 13.34 9.08
CA THR A 14 0.51 13.58 9.46
C THR A 14 -0.16 12.25 9.74
N GLY A 15 -1.47 12.26 9.96
CA GLY A 15 -2.21 11.04 10.22
C GLY A 15 -2.34 10.09 9.04
N ASN A 16 -1.96 10.52 7.84
CA ASN A 16 -2.05 9.70 6.64
C ASN A 16 -0.69 9.03 6.41
N CYS A 17 -0.53 7.85 6.95
CA CYS A 17 0.76 7.16 6.92
C CYS A 17 0.65 5.86 6.13
N PRO A 18 0.95 5.89 4.82
CA PRO A 18 1.05 4.65 4.06
C PRO A 18 1.99 3.67 4.74
N ALA A 19 1.60 2.40 4.74
CA ALA A 19 2.29 1.42 5.55
C ALA A 19 2.15 0.02 4.96
N ARG A 20 3.01 -0.86 5.44
CA ARG A 20 3.00 -2.27 5.07
C ARG A 20 2.83 -3.13 6.31
N TYR A 21 2.00 -4.16 6.18
CA TYR A 21 1.72 -5.11 7.25
C TYR A 21 1.98 -6.51 6.74
N GLU A 22 2.47 -7.36 7.61
CA GLU A 22 2.57 -8.80 7.32
C GLU A 22 1.20 -9.44 7.50
N ALA A 23 0.89 -10.35 6.58
CA ALA A 23 -0.36 -11.10 6.61
C ALA A 23 -0.09 -12.55 6.24
N PRO A 24 -0.98 -13.48 6.59
CA PRO A 24 -0.78 -14.88 6.20
C PRO A 24 -0.65 -15.02 4.68
N GLY A 25 0.48 -15.51 4.24
CA GLY A 25 0.73 -15.72 2.82
C GLY A 25 1.11 -14.49 2.02
N GLY A 26 1.25 -13.32 2.66
CA GLY A 26 1.57 -12.11 1.90
C GLY A 26 1.63 -10.88 2.75
N TYR A 27 1.21 -9.76 2.17
CA TYR A 27 1.26 -8.45 2.83
C TYR A 27 -0.02 -7.69 2.59
N VAL A 28 -0.35 -6.82 3.53
CA VAL A 28 -1.41 -5.83 3.36
C VAL A 28 -0.74 -4.47 3.23
N ILE A 29 -1.13 -3.72 2.21
CA ILE A 29 -0.53 -2.42 1.91
C ILE A 29 -1.59 -1.34 2.13
N GLN A 30 -1.29 -0.42 3.02
CA GLN A 30 -2.15 0.73 3.31
C GLN A 30 -1.61 1.91 2.51
N GLY A 31 -2.45 2.53 1.71
CA GLY A 31 -1.99 3.62 0.87
C GLY A 31 -3.13 4.53 0.44
N LYS A 32 -2.78 5.48 -0.39
CA LYS A 32 -3.73 6.47 -0.88
C LYS A 32 -4.56 5.89 -2.01
N ARG A 33 -5.85 6.17 -2.02
CA ARG A 33 -6.70 5.75 -3.13
C ARG A 33 -6.23 6.39 -4.42
N LEU A 34 -6.32 5.62 -5.50
CA LEU A 34 -5.99 6.15 -6.81
C LEU A 34 -7.10 7.09 -7.30
N ASP A 35 -6.71 8.11 -8.06
CA ASP A 35 -7.70 8.90 -8.77
C ASP A 35 -8.22 8.08 -9.96
N ALA A 36 -9.29 8.59 -10.59
CA ALA A 36 -9.96 7.84 -11.65
C ALA A 36 -9.05 7.62 -12.85
N GLU A 37 -8.24 8.60 -13.18
CA GLU A 37 -7.35 8.50 -14.34
C GLU A 37 -6.31 7.41 -14.12
N THR A 38 -5.69 7.38 -12.96
CA THR A 38 -4.68 6.37 -12.65
C THR A 38 -5.31 4.99 -12.56
N ARG A 39 -6.47 4.90 -11.92
CA ARG A 39 -7.14 3.62 -11.76
C ARG A 39 -7.54 3.02 -13.10
N ALA A 40 -7.90 3.85 -14.07
CA ALA A 40 -8.27 3.38 -15.39
C ALA A 40 -7.13 2.72 -16.16
N GLN A 41 -5.90 2.91 -15.72
CA GLN A 41 -4.72 2.31 -16.35
C GLN A 41 -4.40 0.92 -15.79
N LEU A 42 -5.11 0.47 -14.77
CA LEU A 42 -4.88 -0.85 -14.21
C LEU A 42 -5.32 -1.92 -15.21
N ARG A 43 -4.64 -3.05 -15.19
CA ARG A 43 -4.90 -4.16 -16.12
C ARG A 43 -5.52 -5.31 -15.35
N ASP A 44 -6.56 -5.91 -15.95
CA ASP A 44 -7.16 -7.13 -15.42
C ASP A 44 -7.62 -7.02 -13.98
N LEU A 45 -8.17 -5.86 -13.62
CA LEU A 45 -8.67 -5.64 -12.27
C LEU A 45 -9.93 -6.47 -12.05
N GLY A 46 -9.87 -7.39 -11.11
CA GLY A 46 -11.01 -8.22 -10.75
C GLY A 46 -12.06 -7.45 -9.97
N ILE A 47 -13.25 -8.03 -9.88
CA ILE A 47 -14.38 -7.33 -9.27
C ILE A 47 -14.15 -7.05 -7.78
N ASP A 48 -13.34 -7.87 -7.13
CA ASP A 48 -13.03 -7.70 -5.71
C ASP A 48 -11.61 -7.19 -5.49
N GLU A 49 -10.99 -6.63 -6.51
CA GLU A 49 -9.63 -6.12 -6.44
C GLU A 49 -9.60 -4.61 -6.52
N ASP A 50 -8.58 -4.03 -5.96
CA ASP A 50 -8.32 -2.61 -6.09
C ASP A 50 -6.83 -2.38 -5.90
N ALA A 51 -6.40 -1.13 -6.06
CA ALA A 51 -5.01 -0.77 -5.91
C ALA A 51 -4.91 0.57 -5.18
N VAL A 52 -3.74 0.81 -4.57
CA VAL A 52 -3.46 2.05 -3.87
C VAL A 52 -2.09 2.54 -4.28
N PHE A 53 -1.86 3.83 -4.08
CA PHE A 53 -0.54 4.41 -4.25
C PHE A 53 0.16 4.49 -2.90
N VAL A 54 1.44 4.10 -2.87
CA VAL A 54 2.29 4.31 -1.70
C VAL A 54 3.62 4.89 -2.17
N PRO A 55 4.28 5.69 -1.32
CA PRO A 55 5.66 6.10 -1.61
C PRO A 55 6.52 4.84 -1.76
N ALA A 56 7.55 4.96 -2.58
CA ALA A 56 8.41 3.81 -2.89
C ALA A 56 9.00 3.17 -1.65
N ASP A 57 9.28 3.95 -0.61
CA ASP A 57 9.91 3.40 0.59
C ASP A 57 9.01 2.41 1.34
N VAL A 58 7.70 2.44 1.10
CA VAL A 58 6.82 1.45 1.73
C VAL A 58 7.11 0.05 1.21
N ILE A 59 7.43 -0.05 -0.07
CA ILE A 59 7.75 -1.34 -0.69
C ILE A 59 9.23 -1.65 -0.55
N ASP A 60 10.08 -0.66 -0.82
CA ASP A 60 11.53 -0.86 -0.83
C ASP A 60 12.17 -0.57 0.53
N GLY A 61 11.41 -0.03 1.43
CA GLY A 61 11.90 0.68 2.59
C GLY A 61 12.60 -0.14 3.62
N LEU A 62 12.58 -1.43 3.49
CA LEU A 62 13.38 -2.25 4.36
C LEU A 62 14.81 -2.25 3.96
N ALA A 63 15.09 -1.73 2.81
CA ALA A 63 16.46 -1.51 2.46
C ALA A 63 16.93 -0.34 3.32
N PRO A 64 17.74 -0.59 4.26
CA PRO A 64 18.30 0.51 5.04
C PRO A 64 19.12 1.36 4.13
#